data_9f74409f64e67a378b926a704b76b2f9
#
_entry.id   9f74409f64e67a378b926a704b76b2f9
#
_cell.length_a   1.000
_cell.length_b   1.000
_cell.length_c   1.000
_cell.angle_alpha   90.00
_cell.angle_beta   90.00
_cell.angle_gamma   90.00
#
_symmetry.space_group_name_H-M   'P 1'
#
loop_
_entity.id
_entity.type
_entity.pdbx_description
1 polymer ?
#
loop_
_entity_poly.entity_id
_entity_poly.type
_entity_poly.pdbx_seq_one_letter_code
_entity_poly.pdbx_strand_id
1 'polypeptide(L)'
;MAEDKRLGRDYEYNGMRGTPYIMRRRILLSPSGMPCTPPPFGTLVAVDLKTGKRLWEVPLGAFTRLLPAEQAAKVRPEWGSPNLGGPIVTAGGVVFIGAALDRWLHAYDIETGRELWRGPLPESGKATPMSYQVPSGEQFVAIAVGGGGAWGAGDYVVAFRLKSE
;
A
#
# COMPACT_ATOMS: atom_id res chain seq x y z
N MET A 1 4.63 22.77 21.05
CA MET A 1 4.32 23.61 19.85
C MET A 1 2.86 23.94 19.92
N ALA A 2 2.49 25.22 19.99
CA ALA A 2 1.09 25.63 19.99
C ALA A 2 0.51 25.34 18.59
N GLU A 3 -0.59 24.59 18.56
CA GLU A 3 -1.37 24.35 17.36
C GLU A 3 -1.88 25.69 16.83
N ASP A 4 -1.30 26.17 15.73
CA ASP A 4 -1.81 27.36 15.07
C ASP A 4 -3.14 27.00 14.39
N LYS A 5 -4.24 27.27 15.06
CA LYS A 5 -5.62 27.02 14.60
C LYS A 5 -5.99 27.72 13.27
N ARG A 6 -5.12 28.62 12.77
CA ARG A 6 -5.27 29.29 11.48
C ARG A 6 -4.76 28.48 10.30
N LEU A 7 -3.93 27.45 10.58
CA LEU A 7 -3.41 26.55 9.57
C LEU A 7 -4.34 25.33 9.55
N GLY A 8 -5.28 25.30 8.64
CA GLY A 8 -6.36 24.32 8.56
C GLY A 8 -5.91 22.86 8.79
N ARG A 9 -6.82 22.03 9.31
CA ARG A 9 -6.62 20.62 9.68
C ARG A 9 -6.11 19.70 8.55
N ASP A 10 -5.95 20.24 7.34
CA ASP A 10 -5.62 19.50 6.12
C ASP A 10 -4.12 19.38 5.85
N TYR A 11 -3.26 19.90 6.73
CA TYR A 11 -1.80 19.87 6.54
C TYR A 11 -1.10 19.03 7.59
N GLU A 12 -0.15 18.24 7.13
CA GLU A 12 0.83 17.55 7.96
C GLU A 12 2.07 18.43 8.12
N TYR A 13 2.55 18.57 9.35
CA TYR A 13 3.72 19.37 9.70
C TYR A 13 4.78 18.48 10.34
N ASN A 14 6.01 18.52 9.83
CA ASN A 14 7.14 17.79 10.40
C ASN A 14 8.34 18.73 10.55
N GLY A 15 8.87 18.83 11.77
CA GLY A 15 10.12 19.55 12.04
C GLY A 15 11.28 18.84 11.37
N MET A 16 12.14 19.60 10.71
CA MET A 16 13.34 19.06 10.07
C MET A 16 14.50 19.18 11.04
N ARG A 17 14.96 18.03 11.58
CA ARG A 17 16.05 17.99 12.57
C ARG A 17 17.32 18.64 12.01
N GLY A 18 17.96 19.53 12.79
CA GLY A 18 19.20 20.21 12.41
C GLY A 18 19.01 21.43 11.51
N THR A 19 17.78 21.87 11.26
CA THR A 19 17.46 23.08 10.48
C THR A 19 16.35 23.90 11.16
N PRO A 20 16.26 25.21 10.88
CA PRO A 20 15.14 26.04 11.36
C PRO A 20 13.84 25.87 10.57
N TYR A 21 13.77 24.88 9.67
CA TYR A 21 12.63 24.70 8.76
C TYR A 21 11.66 23.63 9.25
N ILE A 22 10.42 23.76 8.83
CA ILE A 22 9.32 22.81 9.04
C ILE A 22 8.80 22.40 7.66
N MET A 23 8.72 21.09 7.40
CA MET A 23 8.03 20.58 6.24
C MET A 23 6.52 20.70 6.45
N ARG A 24 5.81 21.21 5.48
CA ARG A 24 4.35 21.24 5.41
C ARG A 24 3.89 20.56 4.15
N ARG A 25 3.04 19.54 4.27
CA ARG A 25 2.45 18.88 3.11
C ARG A 25 0.95 18.68 3.25
N ARG A 26 0.29 18.51 2.13
CA ARG A 26 -1.14 18.18 2.02
C ARG A 26 -1.33 17.24 0.83
N ILE A 27 -2.21 16.25 1.00
CA ILE A 27 -2.68 15.45 -0.13
C ILE A 27 -3.62 16.33 -0.95
N LEU A 28 -3.35 16.44 -2.25
CA LEU A 28 -4.16 17.25 -3.15
C LEU A 28 -5.36 16.44 -3.62
N LEU A 29 -6.51 16.75 -3.03
CA LEU A 29 -7.79 16.13 -3.35
C LEU A 29 -8.76 17.16 -3.91
N SER A 30 -9.65 16.70 -4.79
CA SER A 30 -10.80 17.47 -5.25
C SER A 30 -11.82 17.70 -4.11
N PRO A 31 -12.79 18.59 -4.27
CA PRO A 31 -13.86 18.78 -3.28
C PRO A 31 -14.65 17.49 -2.98
N SER A 32 -14.66 16.52 -3.89
CA SER A 32 -15.30 15.22 -3.70
C SER A 32 -14.39 14.17 -3.01
N GLY A 33 -13.18 14.55 -2.60
CA GLY A 33 -12.22 13.64 -1.95
C GLY A 33 -11.42 12.75 -2.90
N MET A 34 -11.58 12.91 -4.20
CA MET A 34 -10.82 12.17 -5.21
C MET A 34 -9.45 12.80 -5.44
N PRO A 35 -8.39 12.00 -5.75
CA PRO A 35 -7.12 12.56 -6.20
C PRO A 35 -7.30 13.50 -7.40
N CYS A 36 -6.51 14.59 -7.44
CA CYS A 36 -6.57 15.57 -8.54
C CYS A 36 -5.77 15.12 -9.79
N THR A 37 -5.20 13.94 -9.78
CA THR A 37 -4.55 13.31 -10.94
C THR A 37 -5.51 12.36 -11.64
N PRO A 38 -5.37 12.12 -12.95
CA PRO A 38 -6.14 11.07 -13.60
C PRO A 38 -5.69 9.67 -13.10
N PRO A 39 -6.59 8.67 -13.13
CA PRO A 39 -6.21 7.28 -12.87
C PRO A 39 -5.29 6.72 -14.00
N PRO A 40 -4.51 5.65 -13.74
CA PRO A 40 -4.52 4.86 -12.50
C PRO A 40 -3.81 5.59 -11.35
N PHE A 41 -4.31 5.39 -10.11
CA PHE A 41 -3.74 6.01 -8.90
C PHE A 41 -2.60 5.18 -8.30
N GLY A 42 -2.48 3.93 -8.69
CA GLY A 42 -1.36 3.06 -8.37
C GLY A 42 -1.37 1.78 -9.16
N THR A 43 -0.18 1.36 -9.58
CA THR A 43 0.03 0.14 -10.35
C THR A 43 1.20 -0.64 -9.77
N LEU A 44 1.19 -1.95 -10.01
CA LEU A 44 2.32 -2.84 -9.83
C LEU A 44 2.88 -3.16 -11.23
N VAL A 45 4.19 -2.95 -11.40
CA VAL A 45 4.85 -3.09 -12.70
C VAL A 45 6.01 -4.06 -12.58
N ALA A 46 6.13 -4.99 -13.51
CA ALA A 46 7.34 -5.79 -13.68
C ALA A 46 8.18 -5.28 -14.85
N VAL A 47 9.47 -5.17 -14.61
CA VAL A 47 10.45 -4.72 -15.60
C VAL A 47 11.57 -5.73 -15.71
N ASP A 48 11.90 -6.14 -16.92
CA ASP A 48 13.10 -6.92 -17.22
C ASP A 48 14.34 -6.04 -17.04
N LEU A 49 15.14 -6.36 -16.04
CA LEU A 49 16.34 -5.57 -15.70
C LEU A 49 17.44 -5.63 -16.76
N LYS A 50 17.46 -6.64 -17.65
CA LYS A 50 18.46 -6.75 -18.72
C LYS A 50 18.12 -5.83 -19.88
N THR A 51 16.84 -5.71 -20.19
CA THR A 51 16.37 -4.97 -21.38
C THR A 51 15.71 -3.64 -21.04
N GLY A 52 15.35 -3.39 -19.77
CA GLY A 52 14.57 -2.25 -19.33
C GLY A 52 13.12 -2.27 -19.81
N LYS A 53 12.67 -3.37 -20.43
CA LYS A 53 11.30 -3.47 -20.95
C LYS A 53 10.32 -3.82 -19.85
N ARG A 54 9.16 -3.16 -19.88
CA ARG A 54 8.02 -3.53 -19.06
C ARG A 54 7.46 -4.87 -19.55
N LEU A 55 7.36 -5.84 -18.65
CA LEU A 55 6.77 -7.16 -18.91
C LEU A 55 5.26 -7.12 -18.76
N TRP A 56 4.78 -6.56 -17.64
CA TRP A 56 3.36 -6.36 -17.39
C TRP A 56 3.15 -5.19 -16.43
N GLU A 57 1.92 -4.71 -16.39
CA GLU A 57 1.44 -3.68 -15.47
C GLU A 57 0.00 -3.99 -15.08
N VAL A 58 -0.30 -3.99 -13.79
CA VAL A 58 -1.63 -4.24 -13.26
C VAL A 58 -2.00 -3.17 -12.23
N PRO A 59 -3.29 -2.81 -12.08
CA PRO A 59 -3.74 -1.96 -10.99
C PRO A 59 -3.43 -2.60 -9.64
N LEU A 60 -2.98 -1.80 -8.67
CA LEU A 60 -2.69 -2.27 -7.32
C LEU A 60 -3.75 -1.77 -6.34
N GLY A 61 -4.52 -2.71 -5.78
CA GLY A 61 -5.46 -2.48 -4.70
C GLY A 61 -6.60 -1.51 -5.02
N ALA A 62 -7.24 -0.99 -3.97
CA ALA A 62 -8.32 -0.02 -4.05
C ALA A 62 -8.24 0.98 -2.88
N PHE A 63 -8.89 2.14 -3.01
CA PHE A 63 -8.92 3.16 -1.95
C PHE A 63 -10.34 3.58 -1.55
N THR A 64 -11.32 2.78 -1.88
CA THR A 64 -12.75 3.04 -1.64
C THR A 64 -13.08 3.34 -0.18
N ARG A 65 -12.33 2.76 0.76
CA ARG A 65 -12.52 2.93 2.21
C ARG A 65 -12.33 4.37 2.70
N LEU A 66 -11.53 5.16 2.02
CA LEU A 66 -11.25 6.54 2.40
C LEU A 66 -12.26 7.54 1.83
N LEU A 67 -13.20 7.06 1.03
CA LEU A 67 -14.18 7.89 0.33
C LEU A 67 -15.55 7.78 0.99
N PRO A 68 -16.38 8.83 0.90
CA PRO A 68 -17.80 8.72 1.15
C PRO A 68 -18.43 7.63 0.27
N ALA A 69 -19.46 6.94 0.76
CA ALA A 69 -20.07 5.79 0.08
C ALA A 69 -20.47 6.07 -1.39
N GLU A 70 -21.02 7.25 -1.66
CA GLU A 70 -21.39 7.67 -3.02
C GLU A 70 -20.18 7.75 -3.97
N GLN A 71 -19.03 8.22 -3.47
CA GLN A 71 -17.80 8.30 -4.26
C GLN A 71 -17.13 6.93 -4.39
N ALA A 72 -17.13 6.15 -3.31
CA ALA A 72 -16.62 4.78 -3.32
C ALA A 72 -17.30 3.90 -4.38
N ALA A 73 -18.61 4.08 -4.58
CA ALA A 73 -19.38 3.35 -5.61
C ALA A 73 -18.97 3.70 -7.06
N LYS A 74 -18.29 4.83 -7.27
CA LYS A 74 -17.81 5.27 -8.59
C LYS A 74 -16.38 4.83 -8.89
N VAL A 75 -15.64 4.32 -7.89
CA VAL A 75 -14.28 3.83 -8.07
C VAL A 75 -14.28 2.53 -8.87
N ARG A 76 -13.44 2.48 -9.88
CA ARG A 76 -13.31 1.30 -10.74
C ARG A 76 -12.06 0.50 -10.34
N PRO A 77 -12.11 -0.84 -10.46
CA PRO A 77 -10.96 -1.70 -10.10
C PRO A 77 -9.67 -1.33 -10.83
N GLU A 78 -9.78 -0.91 -12.10
CA GLU A 78 -8.64 -0.51 -12.92
C GLU A 78 -7.96 0.79 -12.49
N TRP A 79 -8.51 1.52 -11.53
CA TRP A 79 -7.90 2.75 -11.03
C TRP A 79 -6.79 2.49 -10.01
N GLY A 80 -6.76 1.31 -9.38
CA GLY A 80 -5.79 1.02 -8.34
C GLY A 80 -5.92 1.94 -7.13
N SER A 81 -4.89 2.00 -6.32
CA SER A 81 -4.83 2.78 -5.07
C SER A 81 -3.52 3.55 -4.98
N PRO A 82 -3.52 4.79 -4.47
CA PRO A 82 -2.29 5.37 -3.95
C PRO A 82 -1.65 4.36 -3.00
N ASN A 83 -0.32 4.19 -3.09
CA ASN A 83 0.36 3.14 -2.36
C ASN A 83 1.61 3.66 -1.64
N LEU A 84 1.94 3.01 -0.52
CA LEU A 84 3.15 3.19 0.28
C LEU A 84 3.61 1.83 0.75
N GLY A 85 4.83 1.47 0.44
CA GLY A 85 5.43 0.18 0.77
C GLY A 85 6.10 -0.44 -0.44
N GLY A 86 6.64 -1.63 -0.26
CA GLY A 86 7.33 -2.37 -1.31
C GLY A 86 6.89 -3.82 -1.37
N PRO A 87 7.15 -4.49 -2.50
CA PRO A 87 6.95 -5.93 -2.64
C PRO A 87 8.13 -6.74 -2.10
N ILE A 88 7.88 -8.02 -1.86
CA ILE A 88 8.91 -9.07 -1.89
C ILE A 88 8.62 -10.02 -3.03
N VAL A 89 9.68 -10.61 -3.57
CA VAL A 89 9.61 -11.67 -4.58
C VAL A 89 10.18 -12.95 -3.97
N THR A 90 9.44 -14.05 -4.10
CA THR A 90 9.86 -15.36 -3.61
C THR A 90 10.45 -16.20 -4.72
N ALA A 91 11.31 -17.15 -4.36
CA ALA A 91 11.88 -18.12 -5.32
C ALA A 91 10.81 -18.98 -6.04
N GLY A 92 9.62 -19.12 -5.46
CA GLY A 92 8.48 -19.79 -6.07
C GLY A 92 7.70 -18.95 -7.08
N GLY A 93 8.20 -17.77 -7.48
CA GLY A 93 7.55 -16.94 -8.50
C GLY A 93 6.35 -16.16 -8.03
N VAL A 94 6.24 -15.89 -6.72
CA VAL A 94 5.15 -15.10 -6.14
C VAL A 94 5.65 -13.76 -5.64
N VAL A 95 4.93 -12.70 -5.99
CA VAL A 95 5.16 -11.33 -5.51
C VAL A 95 4.14 -11.02 -4.42
N PHE A 96 4.59 -10.79 -3.18
CA PHE A 96 3.72 -10.33 -2.10
C PHE A 96 3.87 -8.83 -1.89
N ILE A 97 2.74 -8.13 -1.76
CA ILE A 97 2.70 -6.68 -1.55
C ILE A 97 1.45 -6.27 -0.75
N GLY A 98 1.65 -5.44 0.28
CA GLY A 98 0.56 -4.74 0.95
C GLY A 98 0.30 -3.40 0.26
N ALA A 99 1.07 -2.40 0.59
CA ALA A 99 1.20 -1.06 -0.01
C ALA A 99 -0.10 -0.27 -0.30
N ALA A 100 -1.19 -0.92 -0.67
CA ALA A 100 -2.46 -0.29 -1.02
C ALA A 100 -3.28 0.12 0.22
N LEU A 101 -4.32 0.92 0.01
CA LEU A 101 -5.17 1.44 1.08
C LEU A 101 -6.39 0.56 1.39
N ASP A 102 -6.44 -0.63 0.83
CA ASP A 102 -7.60 -1.54 0.84
C ASP A 102 -7.60 -2.60 1.95
N ARG A 103 -6.58 -2.64 2.80
CA ARG A 103 -6.42 -3.63 3.89
C ARG A 103 -6.24 -5.07 3.41
N TRP A 104 -5.49 -5.27 2.33
CA TRP A 104 -5.14 -6.60 1.87
C TRP A 104 -3.63 -6.77 1.73
N LEU A 105 -3.13 -7.97 2.03
CA LEU A 105 -1.87 -8.45 1.51
C LEU A 105 -2.18 -9.22 0.25
N HIS A 106 -1.66 -8.75 -0.87
CA HIS A 106 -1.86 -9.34 -2.20
C HIS A 106 -0.71 -10.26 -2.56
N ALA A 107 -1.00 -11.31 -3.31
CA ALA A 107 -0.02 -12.20 -3.94
C ALA A 107 -0.26 -12.25 -5.45
N TYR A 108 0.76 -11.94 -6.23
CA TYR A 108 0.71 -11.92 -7.69
C TYR A 108 1.70 -12.93 -8.28
N ASP A 109 1.34 -13.48 -9.41
CA ASP A 109 2.24 -14.26 -10.25
C ASP A 109 3.30 -13.35 -10.88
N ILE A 110 4.58 -13.72 -10.74
CA ILE A 110 5.71 -12.89 -11.19
C ILE A 110 5.78 -12.75 -12.71
N GLU A 111 5.32 -13.75 -13.45
CA GLU A 111 5.43 -13.76 -14.91
C GLU A 111 4.30 -13.00 -15.58
N THR A 112 3.10 -13.06 -15.00
CA THR A 112 1.87 -12.56 -15.64
C THR A 112 1.25 -11.34 -14.95
N GLY A 113 1.60 -11.07 -13.69
CA GLY A 113 0.95 -10.05 -12.88
C GLY A 113 -0.47 -10.42 -12.44
N ARG A 114 -0.91 -11.67 -12.66
CA ARG A 114 -2.23 -12.12 -12.21
C ARG A 114 -2.26 -12.24 -10.69
N GLU A 115 -3.30 -11.69 -10.06
CA GLU A 115 -3.53 -11.91 -8.62
C GLU A 115 -3.86 -13.37 -8.36
N LEU A 116 -3.07 -14.03 -7.51
CA LEU A 116 -3.21 -15.44 -7.13
C LEU A 116 -3.99 -15.59 -5.83
N TRP A 117 -3.78 -14.66 -4.90
CA TRP A 117 -4.37 -14.69 -3.57
C TRP A 117 -4.32 -13.31 -2.91
N ARG A 118 -5.19 -13.12 -1.93
CA ARG A 118 -5.13 -11.99 -1.00
C ARG A 118 -5.58 -12.39 0.41
N GLY A 119 -4.87 -11.88 1.42
CA GLY A 119 -5.17 -12.07 2.83
C GLY A 119 -5.61 -10.77 3.50
N PRO A 120 -6.66 -10.80 4.34
CA PRO A 120 -7.17 -9.60 5.00
C PRO A 120 -6.21 -9.08 6.05
N LEU A 121 -6.09 -7.76 6.14
CA LEU A 121 -5.29 -7.06 7.13
C LEU A 121 -6.21 -6.19 8.03
N PRO A 122 -5.88 -6.03 9.32
CA PRO A 122 -6.66 -5.16 10.22
C PRO A 122 -6.59 -3.68 9.84
N GLU A 123 -5.49 -3.25 9.20
CA GLU A 123 -5.28 -1.91 8.62
C GLU A 123 -4.46 -1.99 7.32
N SER A 124 -4.21 -0.84 6.67
CA SER A 124 -3.40 -0.79 5.46
C SER A 124 -1.96 -1.23 5.71
N GLY A 125 -1.46 -2.13 4.89
CA GLY A 125 -0.10 -2.69 4.97
C GLY A 125 0.91 -1.79 4.29
N LYS A 126 1.51 -0.85 5.03
CA LYS A 126 2.46 0.13 4.49
C LYS A 126 3.92 -0.32 4.52
N ALA A 127 4.22 -1.43 5.16
CA ALA A 127 5.56 -2.01 5.21
C ALA A 127 5.79 -2.97 4.05
N THR A 128 7.06 -3.21 3.74
CA THR A 128 7.45 -4.33 2.88
C THR A 128 7.24 -5.63 3.64
N PRO A 129 6.56 -6.63 3.08
CA PRO A 129 6.44 -7.95 3.69
C PRO A 129 7.80 -8.64 3.86
N MET A 130 7.82 -9.70 4.64
CA MET A 130 8.95 -10.63 4.74
C MET A 130 8.47 -12.06 4.65
N SER A 131 9.29 -12.96 4.10
CA SER A 131 9.05 -14.39 4.15
C SER A 131 10.12 -15.07 5.01
N TYR A 132 9.70 -16.04 5.83
CA TYR A 132 10.61 -16.82 6.66
C TYR A 132 10.09 -18.25 6.82
N GLN A 133 10.99 -19.15 7.17
CA GLN A 133 10.69 -20.53 7.49
C GLN A 133 11.07 -20.82 8.95
N VAL A 134 10.21 -21.51 9.66
CA VAL A 134 10.48 -21.95 11.03
C VAL A 134 11.19 -23.31 11.02
N PRO A 135 11.83 -23.76 12.13
CA PRO A 135 12.57 -25.04 12.18
C PRO A 135 11.72 -26.26 11.82
N SER A 136 10.41 -26.22 12.01
CA SER A 136 9.46 -27.27 11.60
C SER A 136 9.28 -27.39 10.08
N GLY A 137 9.85 -26.48 9.28
CA GLY A 137 9.71 -26.46 7.83
C GLY A 137 8.54 -25.63 7.31
N GLU A 138 7.69 -25.10 8.18
CA GLU A 138 6.55 -24.26 7.79
C GLU A 138 7.01 -22.90 7.30
N GLN A 139 6.49 -22.45 6.15
CA GLN A 139 6.76 -21.14 5.59
C GLN A 139 5.67 -20.12 5.94
N PHE A 140 6.10 -18.94 6.29
CA PHE A 140 5.25 -17.80 6.60
C PHE A 140 5.58 -16.59 5.73
N VAL A 141 4.56 -15.78 5.50
CA VAL A 141 4.72 -14.40 5.00
C VAL A 141 4.14 -13.46 6.05
N ALA A 142 4.95 -12.52 6.51
CA ALA A 142 4.55 -11.57 7.55
C ALA A 142 4.68 -10.13 7.07
N ILE A 143 3.84 -9.25 7.62
CA ILE A 143 3.84 -7.83 7.32
C ILE A 143 3.51 -7.02 8.58
N ALA A 144 4.22 -5.93 8.81
CA ALA A 144 3.82 -4.92 9.80
C ALA A 144 2.69 -4.07 9.22
N VAL A 145 1.62 -3.91 9.99
CA VAL A 145 0.36 -3.32 9.52
C VAL A 145 -0.03 -2.13 10.38
N GLY A 146 -0.42 -1.05 9.77
CA GLY A 146 -0.80 0.19 10.45
C GLY A 146 0.29 1.26 10.34
N GLY A 147 0.89 1.65 11.46
CA GLY A 147 1.71 2.86 11.56
C GLY A 147 0.84 4.09 11.78
N GLY A 148 1.44 5.28 11.72
CA GLY A 148 0.73 6.55 11.92
C GLY A 148 0.36 7.24 10.60
N GLY A 149 -0.36 8.36 10.72
CA GLY A 149 -0.65 9.28 9.64
C GLY A 149 -2.06 9.19 9.08
N ALA A 150 -2.32 9.95 8.01
CA ALA A 150 -3.65 10.17 7.43
C ALA A 150 -4.34 8.90 6.90
N TRP A 151 -3.59 7.80 6.70
CA TRP A 151 -4.09 6.59 6.05
C TRP A 151 -4.29 5.42 7.02
N GLY A 152 -4.56 5.71 8.27
CA GLY A 152 -4.85 4.73 9.31
C GLY A 152 -3.68 4.55 10.28
N ALA A 153 -4.01 4.16 11.50
CA ALA A 153 -3.07 3.87 12.58
C ALA A 153 -3.26 2.43 13.06
N GLY A 154 -2.18 1.80 13.49
CA GLY A 154 -2.19 0.46 14.03
C GLY A 154 -0.78 0.00 14.36
N ASP A 155 -0.69 -1.07 15.15
CA ASP A 155 0.54 -1.62 15.69
C ASP A 155 0.57 -3.16 15.56
N TYR A 156 0.01 -3.67 14.45
CA TYR A 156 -0.11 -5.10 14.22
C TYR A 156 1.10 -5.66 13.47
N VAL A 157 1.41 -6.92 13.75
CA VAL A 157 2.18 -7.80 12.88
C VAL A 157 1.28 -8.96 12.49
N VAL A 158 1.06 -9.13 11.20
CA VAL A 158 0.19 -10.19 10.65
C VAL A 158 1.06 -11.18 9.90
N ALA A 159 0.90 -12.47 10.20
CA ALA A 159 1.58 -13.55 9.51
C ALA A 159 0.58 -14.53 8.92
N PHE A 160 0.80 -14.92 7.70
CA PHE A 160 0.04 -15.94 6.99
C PHE A 160 0.92 -17.17 6.79
N ARG A 161 0.36 -18.34 7.05
CA ARG A 161 1.00 -19.62 6.84
C ARG A 161 0.43 -20.26 5.58
N LEU A 162 1.31 -20.83 4.74
CA LEU A 162 0.87 -21.72 3.68
C LEU A 162 0.21 -22.95 4.31
N LYS A 163 -1.00 -23.26 3.88
CA LYS A 163 -1.71 -24.44 4.37
C LYS A 163 -1.05 -25.66 3.71
N SER A 164 -0.51 -26.56 4.52
CA SER A 164 -0.13 -27.90 4.03
C SER A 164 -1.40 -28.66 3.64
N GLU A 165 -1.40 -29.29 2.48
CA GLU A 165 -2.42 -30.22 2.05
C GLU A 165 -2.46 -31.47 2.94
#